data_6f36ec98b6b9fd625ebd76af799f048d
#
_entry.id   6f36ec98b6b9fd625ebd76af799f048d
#
_cell.length_a   1.000
_cell.length_b   1.000
_cell.length_c   1.000
_cell.angle_alpha   90.00
_cell.angle_beta   90.00
_cell.angle_gamma   90.00
#
_symmetry.space_group_name_H-M   'P 1'
#
loop_
_entity.id
_entity.type
_entity.pdbx_description
1 polymer ?
#
loop_
_entity_poly.entity_id
_entity_poly.type
_entity_poly.pdbx_seq_one_letter_code
_entity_poly.pdbx_strand_id
1 'polypeptide(L)'
;MLKRKRECPVKLHTVVWSVWAALTSWSVVRLCLFPLAQRRHATFELGATWIHGSHGNPIYHLAEANGLLEETTDEERSVGRISFYSKNGVACYLTNHGRRIPKDVVEEFSDLYNEVYNLTQEFFRHGKPVNAESQNSVGVFTREEVRNRIRDDPDDPEATKRLKLAMIQQYLKVESCESSSHSMDDVSLSAFGEWTEIPGAHHIIPSGFLRVVELLAEGIPAHVIQLGKPVRCIHWDQASARHRGPEIEPREEGNHNHDTGEGGQGREESRGQRWNEDGQWPVVVECEDCEVIPADHVIVTVSLGVLKRQYTNFFRPGLPTEKVAAIHRLGIGTTDKIFLEFEEPFWGPECNSLQFVWEDEAESRTLTYPPELWYRKICGFDVLYPPERYGHVLSGWICGEEALVMEKCDDEAVAEICTEMLRQFTGNPNIPKPRRILRSSWGSNPYFRGSYSYTQVGSSGADVEKLAKPLPYTESSKTAHGSSTMQQLGHLLSSKCPEESLDLNRGSRKPMQVLFSGEATHRKYYSTTHGALLSGQREAARLIEMYRDLFQQGT
;
A
#
# COMPACT_ATOMS: atom_id res chain seq x y z
N MET A 1 -3.17 -28.04 -45.97
CA MET A 1 -4.05 -28.56 -44.90
C MET A 1 -4.07 -27.52 -43.76
N LEU A 2 -5.05 -26.68 -43.76
CA LEU A 2 -5.27 -25.62 -42.76
C LEU A 2 -5.92 -26.27 -41.52
N LYS A 3 -5.19 -26.35 -40.40
CA LYS A 3 -5.77 -26.71 -39.10
C LYS A 3 -6.64 -25.54 -38.63
N ARG A 4 -7.97 -25.70 -38.70
CA ARG A 4 -8.93 -24.83 -38.01
C ARG A 4 -8.62 -24.90 -36.51
N LYS A 5 -8.20 -23.76 -35.92
CA LYS A 5 -8.26 -23.56 -34.47
C LYS A 5 -9.75 -23.65 -34.07
N ARG A 6 -10.12 -24.64 -33.30
CA ARG A 6 -11.43 -24.71 -32.66
C ARG A 6 -11.48 -23.56 -31.64
N GLU A 7 -12.38 -22.62 -31.85
CA GLU A 7 -12.71 -21.61 -30.88
C GLU A 7 -13.31 -22.32 -29.65
N CYS A 8 -12.78 -21.98 -28.48
CA CYS A 8 -13.30 -22.49 -27.21
C CYS A 8 -14.76 -21.99 -27.03
N PRO A 9 -15.75 -22.86 -26.76
CA PRO A 9 -17.16 -22.45 -26.75
C PRO A 9 -17.60 -21.64 -25.52
N VAL A 10 -16.71 -21.38 -24.58
CA VAL A 10 -17.02 -20.62 -23.36
C VAL A 10 -16.44 -19.21 -23.49
N LYS A 11 -17.29 -18.23 -23.81
CA LYS A 11 -16.97 -16.81 -23.68
C LYS A 11 -17.04 -16.46 -22.20
N LEU A 12 -15.94 -16.56 -21.48
CA LEU A 12 -15.79 -16.04 -20.12
C LEU A 12 -15.73 -14.51 -20.21
N HIS A 13 -16.81 -13.84 -19.84
CA HIS A 13 -16.80 -12.40 -19.62
C HIS A 13 -16.29 -12.12 -18.20
N THR A 14 -14.99 -12.11 -18.02
CA THR A 14 -14.36 -11.74 -16.75
C THR A 14 -13.87 -10.30 -16.87
N VAL A 15 -14.48 -9.39 -16.10
CA VAL A 15 -13.94 -8.04 -15.97
C VAL A 15 -12.75 -8.14 -15.04
N VAL A 16 -11.55 -8.25 -15.62
CA VAL A 16 -10.31 -8.34 -14.85
C VAL A 16 -9.73 -6.93 -14.69
N TRP A 17 -10.03 -6.32 -13.56
CA TRP A 17 -9.32 -5.13 -13.09
C TRP A 17 -7.99 -5.50 -12.41
N SER A 18 -7.51 -6.74 -12.54
CA SER A 18 -6.71 -7.40 -11.53
C SER A 18 -5.23 -7.11 -11.52
N VAL A 19 -4.58 -6.95 -12.65
CA VAL A 19 -3.11 -6.79 -12.65
C VAL A 19 -2.73 -5.31 -12.67
N TRP A 20 -3.49 -4.52 -13.38
CA TRP A 20 -3.27 -3.09 -13.51
C TRP A 20 -3.58 -2.32 -12.22
N ALA A 21 -4.67 -2.61 -11.55
CA ALA A 21 -5.03 -1.86 -10.36
C ALA A 21 -4.27 -2.34 -9.10
N ALA A 22 -3.85 -3.61 -9.03
CA ALA A 22 -2.98 -4.05 -7.95
C ALA A 22 -1.58 -3.41 -8.04
N LEU A 23 -1.10 -3.13 -9.26
CA LEU A 23 0.13 -2.38 -9.50
C LEU A 23 -0.13 -0.87 -9.67
N THR A 24 -1.35 -0.45 -9.99
CA THR A 24 -1.75 0.96 -10.13
C THR A 24 -2.29 1.57 -8.84
N SER A 25 -2.57 0.81 -7.79
CA SER A 25 -2.59 1.38 -6.43
C SER A 25 -1.21 1.95 -6.05
N TRP A 26 -0.19 1.60 -6.82
CA TRP A 26 1.15 2.17 -6.86
C TRP A 26 1.38 2.82 -8.23
N SER A 27 0.51 3.77 -8.61
CA SER A 27 0.57 4.38 -9.92
C SER A 27 1.96 4.87 -10.23
N VAL A 28 2.57 4.23 -11.19
CA VAL A 28 3.73 4.75 -11.90
C VAL A 28 3.23 5.94 -12.71
N VAL A 29 3.18 7.10 -12.11
CA VAL A 29 2.99 8.33 -12.86
C VAL A 29 4.34 8.60 -13.53
N ARG A 30 4.43 8.24 -14.79
CA ARG A 30 5.51 8.72 -15.64
C ARG A 30 5.29 10.22 -15.83
N LEU A 31 5.68 11.01 -14.84
CA LEU A 31 5.84 12.43 -15.04
C LEU A 31 7.11 12.63 -15.84
N CYS A 32 6.84 12.73 -17.14
CA CYS A 32 7.79 13.08 -18.14
C CYS A 32 8.52 14.36 -17.80
N LEU A 33 9.82 14.27 -18.00
CA LEU A 33 10.54 15.32 -18.67
C LEU A 33 10.71 16.59 -17.83
N PHE A 34 11.66 16.49 -16.93
CA PHE A 34 12.51 17.64 -16.81
C PHE A 34 13.29 17.72 -18.13
N PRO A 35 13.03 18.67 -19.03
CA PRO A 35 13.89 18.88 -20.16
C PRO A 35 15.15 19.56 -19.63
N LEU A 36 16.07 18.75 -19.09
CA LEU A 36 17.46 19.15 -19.03
C LEU A 36 17.92 19.19 -20.47
N ALA A 37 18.39 20.34 -20.90
CA ALA A 37 19.01 20.53 -22.19
C ALA A 37 19.95 19.35 -22.47
N GLN A 38 19.59 18.54 -23.46
CA GLN A 38 20.45 17.57 -24.17
C GLN A 38 20.94 16.29 -23.48
N ARG A 39 20.50 15.86 -22.28
CA ARG A 39 20.94 14.57 -21.73
C ARG A 39 19.78 13.76 -21.13
N ARG A 40 19.61 12.53 -21.65
CA ARG A 40 18.78 11.38 -21.24
C ARG A 40 17.67 11.64 -20.23
N HIS A 41 16.46 11.30 -20.58
CA HIS A 41 15.24 11.41 -19.79
C HIS A 41 15.36 10.65 -18.46
N ALA A 42 15.47 11.35 -17.35
CA ALA A 42 15.37 10.75 -16.02
C ALA A 42 13.90 10.46 -15.68
N THR A 43 13.65 9.31 -15.05
CA THR A 43 12.33 8.95 -14.53
C THR A 43 12.34 9.15 -13.03
N PHE A 44 11.40 9.94 -12.52
CA PHE A 44 11.19 10.14 -11.07
C PHE A 44 9.97 9.35 -10.65
N GLU A 45 10.16 8.42 -9.73
CA GLU A 45 9.09 7.54 -9.25
C GLU A 45 8.34 8.19 -8.10
N LEU A 46 7.12 8.66 -8.37
CA LEU A 46 6.22 9.18 -7.33
C LEU A 46 5.58 8.06 -6.50
N GLY A 47 5.54 6.84 -7.04
CA GLY A 47 5.06 5.62 -6.38
C GLY A 47 6.19 4.66 -6.05
N ALA A 48 5.99 3.38 -6.44
CA ALA A 48 6.97 2.32 -6.20
C ALA A 48 8.31 2.62 -6.86
N THR A 49 9.37 2.47 -6.10
CA THR A 49 10.75 2.70 -6.55
C THR A 49 11.56 1.42 -6.50
N TRP A 50 11.33 0.59 -5.47
CA TRP A 50 12.18 -0.53 -5.12
C TRP A 50 11.52 -1.87 -5.37
N ILE A 51 12.31 -2.83 -5.85
CA ILE A 51 12.04 -4.25 -5.74
C ILE A 51 12.70 -4.72 -4.45
N HIS A 52 11.90 -5.04 -3.44
CA HIS A 52 12.39 -5.44 -2.12
C HIS A 52 12.79 -6.92 -2.11
N GLY A 53 14.10 -7.18 -2.00
CA GLY A 53 14.69 -8.52 -2.04
C GLY A 53 14.64 -9.18 -3.42
N SER A 54 15.63 -10.00 -3.72
CA SER A 54 15.77 -10.68 -5.01
C SER A 54 15.41 -12.17 -4.96
N HIS A 55 15.60 -12.83 -3.80
CA HIS A 55 15.48 -14.28 -3.68
C HIS A 55 14.01 -14.74 -3.66
N GLY A 56 13.48 -15.09 -4.83
CA GLY A 56 12.10 -15.55 -4.98
C GLY A 56 11.08 -14.42 -5.16
N ASN A 57 11.52 -13.20 -5.37
CA ASN A 57 10.63 -12.08 -5.68
C ASN A 57 10.15 -12.16 -7.14
N PRO A 58 8.83 -12.31 -7.41
CA PRO A 58 8.34 -12.47 -8.77
C PRO A 58 8.53 -11.21 -9.63
N ILE A 59 8.57 -10.01 -9.03
CA ILE A 59 8.87 -8.76 -9.75
C ILE A 59 10.35 -8.73 -10.15
N TYR A 60 11.25 -9.18 -9.28
CA TYR A 60 12.67 -9.28 -9.59
C TYR A 60 12.89 -10.21 -10.78
N HIS A 61 12.34 -11.42 -10.74
CA HIS A 61 12.50 -12.38 -11.84
C HIS A 61 11.90 -11.88 -13.15
N LEU A 62 10.78 -11.18 -13.10
CA LEU A 62 10.19 -10.57 -14.30
C LEU A 62 11.11 -9.47 -14.85
N ALA A 63 11.66 -8.62 -14.01
CA ALA A 63 12.57 -7.54 -14.42
C ALA A 63 13.90 -8.10 -14.96
N GLU A 64 14.49 -9.08 -14.28
CA GLU A 64 15.73 -9.75 -14.68
C GLU A 64 15.58 -10.44 -16.05
N ALA A 65 14.53 -11.25 -16.23
CA ALA A 65 14.26 -11.97 -17.47
C ALA A 65 14.05 -11.06 -18.70
N ASN A 66 13.67 -9.80 -18.47
CA ASN A 66 13.43 -8.79 -19.51
C ASN A 66 14.50 -7.71 -19.60
N GLY A 67 15.64 -7.88 -18.91
CA GLY A 67 16.77 -6.96 -18.98
C GLY A 67 16.46 -5.55 -18.46
N LEU A 68 15.56 -5.42 -17.49
CA LEU A 68 15.21 -4.14 -16.87
C LEU A 68 16.18 -3.72 -15.76
N LEU A 69 16.98 -4.65 -15.25
CA LEU A 69 17.96 -4.42 -14.21
C LEU A 69 19.32 -4.07 -14.84
N GLU A 70 20.00 -3.09 -14.29
CA GLU A 70 21.38 -2.76 -14.66
C GLU A 70 22.36 -3.45 -13.71
N GLU A 71 23.59 -3.76 -14.19
CA GLU A 71 24.65 -4.38 -13.38
C GLU A 71 25.07 -3.53 -12.15
N THR A 72 24.78 -2.23 -12.21
CA THR A 72 25.09 -1.24 -11.17
C THR A 72 23.87 -0.87 -10.31
N THR A 73 22.75 -1.59 -10.40
CA THR A 73 21.66 -1.39 -9.45
C THR A 73 22.12 -1.84 -8.08
N ASP A 74 22.51 -0.85 -7.28
CA ASP A 74 23.18 -1.05 -6.02
C ASP A 74 22.40 -1.93 -5.06
N GLU A 75 23.05 -2.99 -4.62
CA GLU A 75 22.60 -3.91 -3.58
C GLU A 75 22.32 -3.21 -2.23
N GLU A 76 22.59 -1.91 -2.09
CA GLU A 76 22.79 -1.29 -0.79
C GLU A 76 21.78 -0.20 -0.40
N ARG A 77 20.81 0.16 -1.24
CA ARG A 77 19.78 1.11 -0.83
C ARG A 77 18.55 0.39 -0.32
N SER A 78 18.63 -0.11 0.89
CA SER A 78 17.43 -0.36 1.66
C SER A 78 16.87 0.99 2.12
N VAL A 79 15.84 1.46 1.43
CA VAL A 79 14.97 2.48 2.00
C VAL A 79 14.37 1.84 3.24
N GLY A 80 14.67 2.41 4.40
CA GLY A 80 14.10 2.00 5.65
C GLY A 80 15.04 1.47 6.68
N ARG A 81 16.04 0.78 6.33
CA ARG A 81 17.13 0.56 7.28
C ARG A 81 18.19 1.58 6.95
N ILE A 82 18.37 2.53 7.84
CA ILE A 82 19.37 3.57 7.72
C ILE A 82 20.71 2.88 7.54
N SER A 83 21.10 2.66 6.29
CA SER A 83 22.41 2.19 5.94
C SER A 83 23.37 3.37 6.03
N PHE A 84 24.22 3.38 7.04
CA PHE A 84 25.28 4.38 7.20
C PHE A 84 26.29 4.34 6.06
N TYR A 85 26.38 3.22 5.37
CA TYR A 85 27.36 2.95 4.34
C TYR A 85 26.65 2.48 3.07
N SER A 86 26.45 3.38 2.14
CA SER A 86 26.23 2.99 0.76
C SER A 86 27.52 3.23 -0.02
N LYS A 87 27.71 2.53 -1.14
CA LYS A 87 28.81 2.83 -2.10
C LYS A 87 28.83 4.29 -2.53
N ASN A 88 27.72 5.00 -2.37
CA ASN A 88 27.50 6.36 -2.83
C ASN A 88 27.60 7.42 -1.72
N GLY A 89 28.20 7.12 -0.56
CA GLY A 89 28.43 8.08 0.50
C GLY A 89 27.81 7.72 1.85
N VAL A 90 27.76 8.70 2.75
CA VAL A 90 27.36 8.57 4.15
C VAL A 90 26.13 9.44 4.43
N ALA A 91 25.23 8.95 5.25
CA ALA A 91 24.10 9.73 5.77
C ALA A 91 24.62 10.84 6.72
N CYS A 92 24.22 12.07 6.47
CA CYS A 92 24.55 13.23 7.28
C CYS A 92 23.41 13.55 8.24
N TYR A 93 23.53 13.21 9.52
CA TYR A 93 22.58 13.57 10.56
C TYR A 93 22.85 14.98 11.05
N LEU A 94 21.83 15.83 10.96
CA LEU A 94 21.92 17.25 11.23
C LEU A 94 20.89 17.65 12.29
N THR A 95 21.27 18.52 13.20
CA THR A 95 20.33 19.09 14.18
C THR A 95 19.72 20.39 13.69
N ASN A 96 18.56 20.76 14.23
CA ASN A 96 17.91 22.03 13.94
C ASN A 96 18.69 23.28 14.40
N HIS A 97 19.88 23.09 14.98
CA HIS A 97 20.85 24.14 15.31
C HIS A 97 22.03 24.21 14.31
N GLY A 98 21.92 23.57 13.15
CA GLY A 98 22.95 23.60 12.11
C GLY A 98 24.22 22.82 12.45
N ARG A 99 24.13 21.79 13.30
CA ARG A 99 25.26 20.97 13.74
C ARG A 99 25.16 19.55 13.16
N ARG A 100 26.27 19.03 12.69
CA ARG A 100 26.36 17.62 12.30
C ARG A 100 26.56 16.76 13.54
N ILE A 101 25.78 15.70 13.66
CA ILE A 101 25.93 14.69 14.71
C ILE A 101 27.16 13.84 14.40
N PRO A 102 28.05 13.60 15.37
CA PRO A 102 29.21 12.75 15.18
C PRO A 102 28.83 11.34 14.72
N LYS A 103 29.66 10.77 13.85
CA LYS A 103 29.38 9.49 13.20
C LYS A 103 29.29 8.35 14.22
N ASP A 104 30.17 8.32 15.17
CA ASP A 104 30.21 7.34 16.26
C ASP A 104 28.93 7.35 17.09
N VAL A 105 28.39 8.52 17.43
CA VAL A 105 27.12 8.67 18.14
C VAL A 105 25.96 8.12 17.30
N VAL A 106 25.99 8.36 15.98
CA VAL A 106 24.94 7.86 15.08
C VAL A 106 25.02 6.35 14.96
N GLU A 107 26.20 5.77 14.80
CA GLU A 107 26.41 4.31 14.70
C GLU A 107 25.95 3.60 15.97
N GLU A 108 26.40 4.07 17.12
CA GLU A 108 26.01 3.51 18.41
C GLU A 108 24.49 3.58 18.66
N PHE A 109 23.88 4.72 18.35
CA PHE A 109 22.42 4.85 18.45
C PHE A 109 21.69 3.92 17.48
N SER A 110 22.18 3.79 16.25
CA SER A 110 21.60 2.91 15.25
C SER A 110 21.60 1.46 15.69
N ASP A 111 22.71 0.99 16.24
CA ASP A 111 22.82 -0.39 16.73
C ASP A 111 21.82 -0.65 17.87
N LEU A 112 21.74 0.26 18.83
CA LEU A 112 20.77 0.20 19.91
C LEU A 112 19.32 0.19 19.40
N TYR A 113 19.00 1.11 18.49
CA TYR A 113 17.65 1.21 17.93
C TYR A 113 17.25 -0.05 17.15
N ASN A 114 18.14 -0.53 16.29
CA ASN A 114 17.90 -1.73 15.48
C ASN A 114 17.73 -2.98 16.34
N GLU A 115 18.47 -3.12 17.43
CA GLU A 115 18.27 -4.21 18.38
C GLU A 115 16.84 -4.21 18.94
N VAL A 116 16.37 -3.06 19.43
CA VAL A 116 15.03 -2.93 19.99
C VAL A 116 13.94 -3.11 18.92
N TYR A 117 14.16 -2.54 17.74
CA TYR A 117 13.21 -2.66 16.63
C TYR A 117 13.06 -4.12 16.16
N ASN A 118 14.13 -4.86 16.06
CA ASN A 118 14.09 -6.28 15.69
C ASN A 118 13.29 -7.11 16.71
N LEU A 119 13.36 -6.79 18.01
CA LEU A 119 12.54 -7.46 19.02
C LEU A 119 11.04 -7.33 18.73
N THR A 120 10.59 -6.19 18.19
CA THR A 120 9.17 -5.98 17.86
C THR A 120 8.66 -6.96 16.79
N GLN A 121 9.52 -7.39 15.88
CA GLN A 121 9.17 -8.41 14.87
C GLN A 121 9.14 -9.82 15.44
N GLU A 122 9.97 -10.10 16.43
CA GLU A 122 10.03 -11.42 17.06
C GLU A 122 8.84 -11.68 17.98
N PHE A 123 8.18 -10.66 18.51
CA PHE A 123 7.02 -10.81 19.40
C PHE A 123 5.86 -11.54 18.76
N PHE A 124 5.71 -11.52 17.47
CA PHE A 124 4.73 -12.33 16.75
C PHE A 124 5.02 -13.83 16.90
N ARG A 125 6.30 -14.23 16.91
CA ARG A 125 6.73 -15.64 16.96
C ARG A 125 6.83 -16.18 18.37
N HIS A 126 7.27 -15.35 19.30
CA HIS A 126 7.65 -15.76 20.66
C HIS A 126 6.71 -15.23 21.75
N GLY A 127 5.72 -14.40 21.38
CA GLY A 127 4.89 -13.65 22.32
C GLY A 127 5.58 -12.42 22.90
N LYS A 128 4.79 -11.49 23.39
CA LYS A 128 5.32 -10.27 24.04
C LYS A 128 5.85 -10.62 25.44
N PRO A 129 6.96 -9.99 25.89
CA PRO A 129 7.42 -10.11 27.25
C PRO A 129 6.41 -9.49 28.24
N VAL A 130 6.42 -9.95 29.48
CA VAL A 130 5.45 -9.52 30.52
C VAL A 130 5.42 -8.00 30.72
N ASN A 131 6.58 -7.35 30.65
CA ASN A 131 6.69 -5.89 30.76
C ASN A 131 6.09 -5.13 29.55
N ALA A 132 5.83 -5.80 28.45
CA ALA A 132 5.24 -5.23 27.23
C ALA A 132 3.77 -5.66 27.01
N GLU A 133 3.14 -6.40 27.93
CA GLU A 133 1.76 -6.89 27.77
C GLU A 133 0.74 -5.76 27.60
N SER A 134 0.92 -4.63 28.29
CA SER A 134 0.05 -3.46 28.19
C SER A 134 0.31 -2.61 26.95
N GLN A 135 1.42 -2.81 26.25
CA GLN A 135 1.80 -2.03 25.09
C GLN A 135 1.27 -2.69 23.81
N ASN A 136 0.54 -1.93 23.00
CA ASN A 136 -0.14 -2.44 21.81
C ASN A 136 0.48 -1.96 20.49
N SER A 137 1.39 -1.00 20.54
CA SER A 137 1.99 -0.41 19.33
C SER A 137 3.51 -0.52 19.29
N VAL A 138 4.03 -0.63 18.06
CA VAL A 138 5.48 -0.65 17.79
C VAL A 138 6.14 0.63 18.26
N GLY A 139 5.53 1.80 17.98
CA GLY A 139 6.10 3.10 18.31
C GLY A 139 6.23 3.33 19.82
N VAL A 140 5.18 3.02 20.59
CA VAL A 140 5.22 3.18 22.06
C VAL A 140 6.28 2.26 22.65
N PHE A 141 6.29 0.97 22.27
CA PHE A 141 7.27 0.02 22.79
C PHE A 141 8.71 0.46 22.46
N THR A 142 8.99 0.72 21.17
CA THR A 142 10.33 1.09 20.71
C THR A 142 10.82 2.36 21.39
N ARG A 143 9.98 3.39 21.45
CA ARG A 143 10.33 4.67 22.08
C ARG A 143 10.66 4.51 23.57
N GLU A 144 9.86 3.77 24.32
CA GLU A 144 10.05 3.57 25.74
C GLU A 144 11.29 2.72 26.03
N GLU A 145 11.45 1.61 25.31
CA GLU A 145 12.58 0.70 25.51
C GLU A 145 13.93 1.36 25.15
N VAL A 146 14.03 2.02 23.99
CA VAL A 146 15.25 2.75 23.58
C VAL A 146 15.54 3.87 24.58
N ARG A 147 14.50 4.62 25.00
CA ARG A 147 14.65 5.69 26.00
C ARG A 147 15.19 5.20 27.32
N ASN A 148 14.70 4.06 27.82
CA ASN A 148 15.17 3.47 29.06
C ASN A 148 16.65 3.08 28.96
N ARG A 149 17.04 2.39 27.88
CA ARG A 149 18.44 2.00 27.67
C ARG A 149 19.39 3.20 27.57
N ILE A 150 18.99 4.28 26.88
CA ILE A 150 19.80 5.52 26.84
C ILE A 150 19.95 6.13 28.24
N ARG A 151 18.88 6.20 29.02
CA ARG A 151 18.93 6.80 30.36
C ARG A 151 19.76 5.99 31.34
N ASP A 152 19.71 4.67 31.23
CA ASP A 152 20.41 3.75 32.10
C ASP A 152 21.88 3.56 31.74
N ASP A 153 22.33 4.11 30.60
CA ASP A 153 23.74 4.06 30.19
C ASP A 153 24.57 4.98 31.09
N PRO A 154 25.55 4.43 31.87
CA PRO A 154 26.36 5.22 32.78
C PRO A 154 27.49 5.98 32.07
N ASP A 155 27.86 5.57 30.87
CA ASP A 155 29.06 6.07 30.18
C ASP A 155 28.77 7.29 29.32
N ASP A 156 27.50 7.50 28.91
CA ASP A 156 27.08 8.61 28.07
C ASP A 156 26.96 9.93 28.85
N PRO A 157 27.59 11.02 28.36
CA PRO A 157 27.31 12.37 28.87
C PRO A 157 25.86 12.80 28.65
N GLU A 158 25.29 13.62 29.54
CA GLU A 158 23.90 14.10 29.44
C GLU A 158 23.58 14.79 28.12
N ALA A 159 24.56 15.51 27.52
CA ALA A 159 24.38 16.13 26.21
C ALA A 159 24.20 15.08 25.09
N THR A 160 24.97 13.98 25.14
CA THR A 160 24.88 12.85 24.21
C THR A 160 23.56 12.10 24.41
N LYS A 161 23.16 11.83 25.66
CA LYS A 161 21.87 11.21 25.98
C LYS A 161 20.69 12.01 25.40
N ARG A 162 20.70 13.33 25.61
CA ARG A 162 19.66 14.21 25.08
C ARG A 162 19.58 14.16 23.55
N LEU A 163 20.74 14.12 22.89
CA LEU A 163 20.83 14.01 21.44
C LEU A 163 20.28 12.66 20.94
N LYS A 164 20.69 11.54 21.56
CA LYS A 164 20.17 10.20 21.27
C LYS A 164 18.64 10.12 21.50
N LEU A 165 18.12 10.77 22.54
CA LEU A 165 16.65 10.86 22.77
C LEU A 165 15.93 11.59 21.65
N ALA A 166 16.51 12.66 21.09
CA ALA A 166 15.94 13.35 19.94
C ALA A 166 15.99 12.48 18.65
N MET A 167 17.04 11.68 18.49
CA MET A 167 17.18 10.76 17.36
C MET A 167 16.09 9.68 17.32
N ILE A 168 15.53 9.29 18.48
CA ILE A 168 14.38 8.34 18.51
C ILE A 168 13.25 8.84 17.61
N GLN A 169 12.94 10.14 17.68
CA GLN A 169 11.82 10.70 16.93
C GLN A 169 12.10 10.69 15.42
N GLN A 170 13.33 11.00 15.03
CA GLN A 170 13.71 10.98 13.62
C GLN A 170 13.61 9.55 13.04
N TYR A 171 14.08 8.53 13.75
CA TYR A 171 13.96 7.13 13.32
C TYR A 171 12.51 6.67 13.23
N LEU A 172 11.68 7.02 14.21
CA LEU A 172 10.25 6.70 14.17
C LEU A 172 9.50 7.43 13.03
N LYS A 173 9.96 8.63 12.61
CA LYS A 173 9.42 9.30 11.42
C LYS A 173 9.74 8.52 10.14
N VAL A 174 10.98 8.01 10.01
CA VAL A 174 11.38 7.16 8.88
C VAL A 174 10.50 5.91 8.82
N GLU A 175 10.40 5.18 9.93
CA GLU A 175 9.58 3.96 10.02
C GLU A 175 8.09 4.23 9.73
N SER A 176 7.58 5.41 10.13
CA SER A 176 6.21 5.81 9.81
C SER A 176 6.02 6.05 8.31
N CYS A 177 7.01 6.63 7.63
CA CYS A 177 6.99 6.78 6.17
C CYS A 177 7.00 5.42 5.46
N GLU A 178 7.78 4.46 5.96
CA GLU A 178 7.87 3.13 5.38
C GLU A 178 6.63 2.29 5.58
N SER A 179 6.01 2.37 6.75
CA SER A 179 4.74 1.68 7.02
C SER A 179 3.52 2.44 6.49
N SER A 180 3.70 3.65 5.96
CA SER A 180 2.61 4.58 5.59
C SER A 180 1.64 4.82 6.74
N SER A 181 2.11 4.74 7.98
CA SER A 181 1.30 5.06 9.14
C SER A 181 1.36 6.55 9.44
N HIS A 182 0.34 7.06 10.14
CA HIS A 182 0.43 8.41 10.69
C HIS A 182 1.54 8.50 11.75
N SER A 183 1.64 7.45 12.56
CA SER A 183 2.69 7.25 13.55
C SER A 183 2.91 5.76 13.75
N MET A 184 4.12 5.36 14.13
CA MET A 184 4.37 3.98 14.58
C MET A 184 3.57 3.61 15.83
N ASP A 185 2.96 4.59 16.52
CA ASP A 185 2.02 4.36 17.61
C ASP A 185 0.70 3.72 17.14
N ASP A 186 0.39 3.83 15.85
CA ASP A 186 -0.78 3.19 15.24
C ASP A 186 -0.49 1.76 14.75
N VAL A 187 0.77 1.35 14.64
CA VAL A 187 1.17 0.05 14.10
C VAL A 187 1.11 -1.02 15.18
N SER A 188 0.42 -2.13 14.90
CA SER A 188 0.18 -3.22 15.85
C SER A 188 1.47 -3.96 16.23
N LEU A 189 1.86 -3.91 17.49
CA LEU A 189 3.02 -4.62 18.02
C LEU A 189 2.88 -6.14 17.92
N SER A 190 1.68 -6.67 18.12
CA SER A 190 1.44 -8.13 18.09
C SER A 190 1.39 -8.71 16.68
N ALA A 191 1.09 -7.88 15.66
CA ALA A 191 0.96 -8.31 14.28
C ALA A 191 2.14 -7.90 13.39
N PHE A 192 3.05 -7.06 13.88
CA PHE A 192 4.12 -6.49 13.08
C PHE A 192 5.05 -7.54 12.46
N GLY A 193 5.37 -8.60 13.19
CA GLY A 193 6.21 -9.69 12.70
C GLY A 193 5.50 -10.68 11.75
N GLU A 194 4.21 -10.47 11.40
CA GLU A 194 3.54 -11.25 10.36
C GLU A 194 4.05 -10.90 8.96
N TRP A 195 4.47 -9.65 8.77
CA TRP A 195 5.10 -9.20 7.55
C TRP A 195 6.48 -9.87 7.38
N THR A 196 6.78 -10.30 6.16
CA THR A 196 8.01 -11.05 5.89
C THR A 196 8.79 -10.35 4.79
N GLU A 197 10.04 -10.04 5.07
CA GLU A 197 10.97 -9.54 4.05
C GLU A 197 11.43 -10.67 3.13
N ILE A 198 11.52 -10.40 1.83
CA ILE A 198 12.15 -11.32 0.88
C ILE A 198 13.66 -11.11 0.95
N PRO A 199 14.46 -12.18 1.16
CA PRO A 199 15.91 -12.06 1.23
C PRO A 199 16.55 -11.59 -0.07
N GLY A 200 17.77 -11.07 0.04
CA GLY A 200 18.58 -10.61 -1.07
C GLY A 200 18.54 -9.10 -1.25
N ALA A 201 19.30 -8.63 -2.23
CA ALA A 201 19.46 -7.21 -2.50
C ALA A 201 18.17 -6.55 -2.99
N HIS A 202 18.04 -5.26 -2.69
CA HIS A 202 16.97 -4.42 -3.23
C HIS A 202 17.42 -3.80 -4.55
N HIS A 203 16.51 -3.69 -5.51
CA HIS A 203 16.81 -3.19 -6.85
C HIS A 203 15.86 -2.06 -7.24
N ILE A 204 16.39 -1.12 -8.03
CA ILE A 204 15.58 -0.15 -8.76
C ILE A 204 15.47 -0.58 -10.23
N ILE A 205 14.48 -0.04 -10.93
CA ILE A 205 14.35 -0.18 -12.38
C ILE A 205 14.72 1.16 -13.01
N PRO A 206 15.91 1.29 -13.60
CA PRO A 206 16.40 2.56 -14.14
C PRO A 206 15.52 3.18 -15.21
N SER A 207 14.83 2.34 -16.00
CA SER A 207 13.86 2.77 -17.02
C SER A 207 12.48 3.11 -16.47
N GLY A 208 12.28 2.95 -15.16
CA GLY A 208 11.02 3.21 -14.46
C GLY A 208 10.21 1.95 -14.17
N PHE A 209 9.54 1.94 -13.02
CA PHE A 209 8.73 0.81 -12.55
C PHE A 209 7.52 0.52 -13.46
N LEU A 210 7.08 1.52 -14.25
CA LEU A 210 6.04 1.35 -15.28
C LEU A 210 6.37 0.22 -16.26
N ARG A 211 7.65 -0.05 -16.51
CA ARG A 211 8.06 -1.14 -17.42
C ARG A 211 7.59 -2.51 -16.97
N VAL A 212 7.52 -2.75 -15.65
CA VAL A 212 6.94 -3.99 -15.10
C VAL A 212 5.46 -4.09 -15.44
N VAL A 213 4.72 -2.98 -15.32
CA VAL A 213 3.28 -2.95 -15.64
C VAL A 213 3.06 -3.17 -17.13
N GLU A 214 3.87 -2.56 -17.98
CA GLU A 214 3.81 -2.74 -19.44
C GLU A 214 4.07 -4.20 -19.82
N LEU A 215 5.08 -4.85 -19.22
CA LEU A 215 5.35 -6.27 -19.42
C LEU A 215 4.18 -7.17 -19.00
N LEU A 216 3.57 -6.89 -17.85
CA LEU A 216 2.40 -7.65 -17.39
C LEU A 216 1.17 -7.44 -18.28
N ALA A 217 1.09 -6.31 -18.97
CA ALA A 217 0.04 -6.00 -19.93
C ALA A 217 0.34 -6.55 -21.34
N GLU A 218 1.57 -6.99 -21.60
CA GLU A 218 1.97 -7.53 -22.89
C GLU A 218 1.11 -8.75 -23.24
N GLY A 219 0.60 -8.77 -24.47
CA GLY A 219 -0.32 -9.81 -24.92
C GLY A 219 -1.80 -9.59 -24.57
N ILE A 220 -2.14 -8.61 -23.74
CA ILE A 220 -3.53 -8.20 -23.55
C ILE A 220 -3.91 -7.23 -24.69
N PRO A 221 -4.96 -7.54 -25.48
CA PRO A 221 -5.39 -6.62 -26.53
C PRO A 221 -5.75 -5.25 -25.97
N ALA A 222 -5.28 -4.18 -26.59
CA ALA A 222 -5.45 -2.81 -26.07
C ALA A 222 -6.91 -2.42 -25.80
N HIS A 223 -7.86 -2.94 -26.59
CA HIS A 223 -9.29 -2.66 -26.42
C HIS A 223 -9.90 -3.32 -25.16
N VAL A 224 -9.22 -4.28 -24.54
CA VAL A 224 -9.65 -4.92 -23.29
C VAL A 224 -9.34 -4.02 -22.10
N ILE A 225 -8.32 -3.18 -22.21
CA ILE A 225 -7.91 -2.25 -21.16
C ILE A 225 -8.66 -0.93 -21.38
N GLN A 226 -9.56 -0.60 -20.48
CA GLN A 226 -10.33 0.64 -20.54
C GLN A 226 -9.84 1.61 -19.44
N LEU A 227 -9.14 2.67 -19.87
CA LEU A 227 -8.73 3.76 -18.99
C LEU A 227 -9.81 4.85 -18.94
N GLY A 228 -9.82 5.62 -17.84
CA GLY A 228 -10.81 6.69 -17.66
C GLY A 228 -12.24 6.19 -17.42
N LYS A 229 -12.39 4.99 -16.85
CA LYS A 229 -13.67 4.35 -16.52
C LYS A 229 -13.83 4.18 -15.00
N PRO A 230 -14.19 5.23 -14.26
CA PRO A 230 -14.46 5.11 -12.84
C PRO A 230 -15.68 4.22 -12.58
N VAL A 231 -15.55 3.25 -11.69
CA VAL A 231 -16.63 2.38 -11.27
C VAL A 231 -17.42 3.07 -10.16
N ARG A 232 -18.74 3.12 -10.34
CA ARG A 232 -19.70 3.67 -9.39
C ARG A 232 -20.21 2.62 -8.42
N CYS A 233 -20.63 1.45 -8.94
CA CYS A 233 -21.24 0.40 -8.13
C CYS A 233 -21.02 -0.99 -8.76
N ILE A 234 -20.86 -2.00 -7.90
CA ILE A 234 -20.79 -3.41 -8.28
C ILE A 234 -22.02 -4.10 -7.72
N HIS A 235 -22.92 -4.53 -8.63
CA HIS A 235 -24.12 -5.30 -8.30
C HIS A 235 -23.76 -6.79 -8.38
N TRP A 236 -23.94 -7.53 -7.27
CA TRP A 236 -23.63 -8.95 -7.17
C TRP A 236 -24.76 -9.70 -6.48
N ASP A 237 -24.73 -11.04 -6.45
CA ASP A 237 -25.77 -11.92 -5.89
C ASP A 237 -27.18 -11.64 -6.43
N GLN A 238 -27.28 -11.27 -7.70
CA GLN A 238 -28.54 -10.90 -8.37
C GLN A 238 -29.59 -12.02 -8.32
N ALA A 239 -29.19 -13.30 -8.31
CA ALA A 239 -30.09 -14.44 -8.22
C ALA A 239 -30.79 -14.53 -6.85
N SER A 240 -30.14 -14.14 -5.77
CA SER A 240 -30.72 -14.15 -4.41
C SER A 240 -31.65 -12.99 -4.15
N ALA A 241 -31.52 -11.88 -4.86
CA ALA A 241 -32.38 -10.71 -4.73
C ALA A 241 -33.81 -11.00 -5.22
N ARG A 242 -34.00 -11.95 -6.14
CA ARG A 242 -35.34 -12.33 -6.68
C ARG A 242 -36.18 -13.11 -5.69
N HIS A 243 -35.61 -13.76 -4.70
CA HIS A 243 -36.34 -14.51 -3.67
C HIS A 243 -36.66 -13.65 -2.43
N ARG A 244 -36.12 -12.46 -2.32
CA ARG A 244 -36.54 -11.47 -1.33
C ARG A 244 -37.53 -10.55 -2.03
N GLY A 245 -38.81 -10.70 -1.73
CA GLY A 245 -39.85 -9.75 -2.18
C GLY A 245 -39.46 -8.32 -1.74
N PRO A 246 -40.11 -7.29 -2.30
CA PRO A 246 -39.80 -5.91 -1.94
C PRO A 246 -39.93 -5.73 -0.42
N GLU A 247 -38.87 -5.29 0.24
CA GLU A 247 -38.93 -4.83 1.62
C GLU A 247 -39.90 -3.66 1.66
N ILE A 248 -41.05 -3.91 2.27
CA ILE A 248 -42.07 -2.88 2.53
C ILE A 248 -41.50 -2.03 3.67
N GLU A 249 -41.00 -0.85 3.36
CA GLU A 249 -40.75 0.16 4.38
C GLU A 249 -42.05 0.45 5.12
N PRO A 250 -42.08 0.50 6.46
CA PRO A 250 -43.28 0.86 7.19
C PRO A 250 -43.70 2.28 6.84
N ARG A 251 -44.86 2.42 6.21
CA ARG A 251 -45.48 3.73 6.00
C ARG A 251 -45.85 4.30 7.36
N GLU A 252 -45.27 5.44 7.71
CA GLU A 252 -45.82 6.29 8.75
C GLU A 252 -47.23 6.76 8.36
N GLU A 253 -48.21 6.38 9.16
CA GLU A 253 -49.58 6.88 9.08
C GLU A 253 -49.61 8.36 9.47
N GLY A 254 -49.70 9.22 8.48
CA GLY A 254 -49.94 10.67 8.60
C GLY A 254 -51.27 11.04 8.02
N ASN A 255 -52.14 11.51 8.85
CA ASN A 255 -53.54 11.87 8.84
C ASN A 255 -54.03 12.68 7.62
N HIS A 256 -55.26 12.40 7.22
CA HIS A 256 -56.06 13.02 6.14
C HIS A 256 -56.19 14.54 6.23
N ASN A 257 -56.21 15.21 5.04
CA ASN A 257 -57.32 16.09 4.68
C ASN A 257 -57.41 16.26 3.15
N HIS A 258 -58.67 16.19 2.65
CA HIS A 258 -59.12 16.48 1.30
C HIS A 258 -58.69 17.87 0.82
N ASP A 259 -58.24 18.01 -0.43
CA ASP A 259 -58.81 18.98 -1.34
C ASP A 259 -58.57 18.63 -2.81
N THR A 260 -59.57 18.93 -3.64
CA THR A 260 -59.71 18.66 -5.07
C THR A 260 -59.02 19.75 -5.90
N GLY A 261 -58.24 19.37 -6.94
CA GLY A 261 -57.75 20.34 -7.92
C GLY A 261 -57.00 19.66 -9.08
N GLU A 262 -57.61 19.69 -10.25
CA GLU A 262 -57.09 19.26 -11.54
C GLU A 262 -55.84 20.03 -11.96
N GLY A 263 -54.85 19.35 -12.55
CA GLY A 263 -53.74 20.02 -13.21
C GLY A 263 -52.63 19.03 -13.59
N GLY A 264 -52.73 18.46 -14.80
CA GLY A 264 -51.69 17.59 -15.35
C GLY A 264 -50.39 18.33 -15.61
N GLN A 265 -49.31 17.80 -15.09
CA GLN A 265 -47.95 18.02 -15.59
C GLN A 265 -47.13 16.75 -15.36
N GLY A 266 -46.39 16.37 -16.40
CA GLY A 266 -45.71 15.11 -16.53
C GLY A 266 -44.82 14.76 -15.33
N ARG A 267 -45.10 13.60 -14.76
CA ARG A 267 -44.13 12.86 -13.98
C ARG A 267 -42.98 12.49 -14.92
N GLU A 268 -41.84 13.14 -14.77
CA GLU A 268 -40.58 12.51 -15.09
C GLU A 268 -40.50 11.24 -14.23
N GLU A 269 -40.96 10.14 -14.80
CA GLU A 269 -40.61 8.82 -14.29
C GLU A 269 -39.09 8.77 -14.29
N SER A 270 -38.50 8.83 -13.09
CA SER A 270 -37.14 8.41 -12.87
C SER A 270 -37.01 7.05 -13.55
N ARG A 271 -36.32 7.00 -14.68
CA ARG A 271 -35.89 5.78 -15.33
C ARG A 271 -35.01 5.00 -14.35
N GLY A 272 -35.65 4.39 -13.36
CA GLY A 272 -35.09 3.29 -12.56
C GLY A 272 -34.80 2.18 -13.57
N GLN A 273 -33.53 2.00 -13.78
CA GLN A 273 -32.96 1.15 -14.79
C GLN A 273 -33.43 -0.28 -14.66
N ARG A 274 -34.12 -0.79 -15.69
CA ARG A 274 -34.37 -2.20 -15.91
C ARG A 274 -33.04 -2.90 -16.29
N TRP A 275 -32.20 -3.20 -15.30
CA TRP A 275 -31.03 -4.01 -15.51
C TRP A 275 -31.39 -5.47 -15.22
N ASN A 276 -31.31 -6.37 -16.18
CA ASN A 276 -31.64 -7.79 -16.12
C ASN A 276 -33.10 -8.18 -16.18
N GLU A 277 -33.83 -7.81 -17.20
CA GLU A 277 -35.12 -8.48 -17.48
C GLU A 277 -34.95 -9.98 -17.76
N ASP A 278 -33.76 -10.43 -18.25
CA ASP A 278 -33.49 -11.83 -18.58
C ASP A 278 -32.62 -12.57 -17.53
N GLY A 279 -32.14 -11.90 -16.48
CA GLY A 279 -31.40 -12.54 -15.37
C GLY A 279 -30.13 -13.31 -15.75
N GLN A 280 -29.44 -12.87 -16.78
CA GLN A 280 -28.39 -13.64 -17.43
C GLN A 280 -27.02 -13.54 -16.75
N TRP A 281 -26.74 -12.45 -16.01
CA TRP A 281 -25.41 -12.19 -15.47
C TRP A 281 -25.39 -12.15 -13.93
N PRO A 282 -24.45 -12.85 -13.28
CA PRO A 282 -24.33 -12.88 -11.82
C PRO A 282 -23.81 -11.56 -11.23
N VAL A 283 -22.99 -10.82 -11.99
CA VAL A 283 -22.41 -9.55 -11.59
C VAL A 283 -22.63 -8.50 -12.67
N VAL A 284 -22.87 -7.27 -12.23
CA VAL A 284 -22.97 -6.11 -13.11
C VAL A 284 -22.16 -4.97 -12.53
N VAL A 285 -21.24 -4.42 -13.32
CA VAL A 285 -20.40 -3.28 -12.94
C VAL A 285 -20.98 -2.02 -13.59
N GLU A 286 -21.39 -1.06 -12.77
CA GLU A 286 -21.91 0.24 -13.18
C GLU A 286 -20.79 1.29 -13.10
N CYS A 287 -20.52 2.00 -14.19
CA CYS A 287 -19.54 3.07 -14.28
C CYS A 287 -20.20 4.45 -14.08
N GLU A 288 -19.39 5.47 -13.74
CA GLU A 288 -19.89 6.84 -13.53
C GLU A 288 -20.46 7.47 -14.81
N ASP A 289 -19.99 7.07 -15.98
CA ASP A 289 -20.52 7.49 -17.29
C ASP A 289 -21.80 6.75 -17.72
N CYS A 290 -22.41 6.02 -16.78
CA CYS A 290 -23.61 5.20 -17.01
C CYS A 290 -23.39 3.97 -17.91
N GLU A 291 -22.17 3.63 -18.30
CA GLU A 291 -21.89 2.34 -18.92
C GLU A 291 -22.10 1.21 -17.90
N VAL A 292 -22.64 0.11 -18.38
CA VAL A 292 -22.92 -1.06 -17.57
C VAL A 292 -22.25 -2.28 -18.19
N ILE A 293 -21.38 -2.93 -17.41
CA ILE A 293 -20.59 -4.05 -17.86
C ILE A 293 -21.06 -5.32 -17.15
N PRO A 294 -21.73 -6.25 -17.85
CA PRO A 294 -22.10 -7.53 -17.30
C PRO A 294 -20.91 -8.47 -17.22
N ALA A 295 -20.82 -9.29 -16.15
CA ALA A 295 -19.73 -10.21 -15.93
C ALA A 295 -20.16 -11.46 -15.15
N ASP A 296 -19.42 -12.56 -15.34
CA ASP A 296 -19.51 -13.76 -14.49
C ASP A 296 -18.82 -13.51 -13.15
N HIS A 297 -17.69 -12.82 -13.18
CA HIS A 297 -16.85 -12.50 -12.03
C HIS A 297 -16.31 -11.09 -12.12
N VAL A 298 -16.06 -10.48 -10.97
CA VAL A 298 -15.31 -9.24 -10.85
C VAL A 298 -14.17 -9.42 -9.85
N ILE A 299 -12.97 -8.98 -10.21
CA ILE A 299 -11.83 -8.90 -9.29
C ILE A 299 -11.66 -7.44 -8.90
N VAL A 300 -11.92 -7.13 -7.64
CA VAL A 300 -11.82 -5.79 -7.08
C VAL A 300 -10.40 -5.55 -6.58
N THR A 301 -9.76 -4.51 -7.09
CA THR A 301 -8.36 -4.18 -6.77
C THR A 301 -8.17 -2.75 -6.31
N VAL A 302 -9.26 -2.04 -6.01
CA VAL A 302 -9.20 -0.70 -5.44
C VAL A 302 -8.44 -0.72 -4.11
N SER A 303 -7.75 0.38 -3.79
CA SER A 303 -7.00 0.49 -2.54
C SER A 303 -7.89 0.29 -1.31
N LEU A 304 -7.27 -0.07 -0.19
CA LEU A 304 -7.96 -0.13 1.11
C LEU A 304 -8.57 1.24 1.48
N GLY A 305 -7.93 2.35 1.08
CA GLY A 305 -8.44 3.70 1.32
C GLY A 305 -9.75 3.99 0.57
N VAL A 306 -9.86 3.56 -0.67
CA VAL A 306 -11.10 3.62 -1.43
C VAL A 306 -12.17 2.74 -0.79
N LEU A 307 -11.83 1.50 -0.39
CA LEU A 307 -12.76 0.63 0.32
C LEU A 307 -13.27 1.29 1.60
N LYS A 308 -12.38 1.80 2.47
CA LYS A 308 -12.78 2.50 3.71
C LYS A 308 -13.76 3.64 3.46
N ARG A 309 -13.61 4.37 2.37
CA ARG A 309 -14.43 5.54 2.05
C ARG A 309 -15.75 5.20 1.38
N GLN A 310 -15.78 4.16 0.56
CA GLN A 310 -16.89 3.95 -0.40
C GLN A 310 -17.61 2.60 -0.26
N TYR A 311 -17.18 1.67 0.60
CA TYR A 311 -17.74 0.32 0.67
C TYR A 311 -19.27 0.29 0.80
N THR A 312 -19.88 1.27 1.45
CA THR A 312 -21.34 1.35 1.65
C THR A 312 -22.12 1.56 0.36
N ASN A 313 -21.55 2.28 -0.60
CA ASN A 313 -22.20 2.62 -1.86
C ASN A 313 -21.64 1.84 -3.05
N PHE A 314 -20.47 1.24 -2.89
CA PHE A 314 -19.73 0.58 -3.95
C PHE A 314 -20.20 -0.85 -4.23
N PHE A 315 -20.93 -1.49 -3.30
CA PHE A 315 -21.40 -2.87 -3.43
C PHE A 315 -22.89 -2.98 -3.16
N ARG A 316 -23.61 -3.71 -4.03
CA ARG A 316 -25.03 -4.03 -3.88
C ARG A 316 -25.29 -5.51 -4.20
N PRO A 317 -25.73 -6.32 -3.21
CA PRO A 317 -25.92 -5.98 -1.80
C PRO A 317 -24.61 -5.54 -1.11
N GLY A 318 -24.70 -4.93 0.08
CA GLY A 318 -23.56 -4.51 0.86
C GLY A 318 -22.62 -5.67 1.21
N LEU A 319 -21.38 -5.36 1.56
CA LEU A 319 -20.40 -6.35 1.99
C LEU A 319 -20.79 -7.02 3.32
N PRO A 320 -20.45 -8.31 3.52
CA PRO A 320 -20.63 -8.98 4.81
C PRO A 320 -19.96 -8.27 5.97
N THR A 321 -20.57 -8.31 7.16
CA THR A 321 -20.09 -7.61 8.37
C THR A 321 -18.63 -7.93 8.71
N GLU A 322 -18.21 -9.18 8.55
CA GLU A 322 -16.81 -9.57 8.81
C GLU A 322 -15.81 -8.88 7.89
N LYS A 323 -16.16 -8.72 6.60
CA LYS A 323 -15.32 -8.01 5.63
C LYS A 323 -15.29 -6.52 5.92
N VAL A 324 -16.43 -5.92 6.25
CA VAL A 324 -16.52 -4.52 6.68
C VAL A 324 -15.67 -4.28 7.92
N ALA A 325 -15.74 -5.16 8.91
CA ALA A 325 -14.92 -5.07 10.11
C ALA A 325 -13.41 -5.15 9.79
N ALA A 326 -13.00 -6.02 8.87
CA ALA A 326 -11.61 -6.11 8.41
C ALA A 326 -11.17 -4.81 7.69
N ILE A 327 -12.00 -4.26 6.81
CA ILE A 327 -11.74 -2.96 6.13
C ILE A 327 -11.49 -1.85 7.17
N HIS A 328 -12.27 -1.82 8.24
CA HIS A 328 -12.12 -0.78 9.27
C HIS A 328 -10.89 -0.98 10.16
N ARG A 329 -10.57 -2.23 10.54
CA ARG A 329 -9.45 -2.53 11.43
C ARG A 329 -8.09 -2.39 10.80
N LEU A 330 -7.93 -2.77 9.51
CA LEU A 330 -6.67 -2.59 8.81
C LEU A 330 -6.35 -1.11 8.63
N GLY A 331 -5.08 -0.74 8.71
CA GLY A 331 -4.59 0.61 8.53
C GLY A 331 -4.25 0.92 7.07
N ILE A 332 -4.42 2.14 6.68
CA ILE A 332 -3.84 2.75 5.48
C ILE A 332 -3.59 4.21 5.79
N GLY A 333 -2.43 4.70 5.42
CA GLY A 333 -2.09 6.10 5.57
C GLY A 333 -1.55 6.70 4.29
N THR A 334 -1.00 7.88 4.41
CA THR A 334 -0.43 8.62 3.29
C THR A 334 1.06 8.80 3.51
N THR A 335 1.85 8.39 2.53
CA THR A 335 3.27 8.73 2.42
C THR A 335 3.49 9.37 1.07
N ASP A 336 3.98 10.60 1.07
CA ASP A 336 4.26 11.37 -0.12
C ASP A 336 5.74 11.64 -0.29
N LYS A 337 6.14 11.85 -1.54
CA LYS A 337 7.50 12.21 -1.95
C LYS A 337 7.57 13.67 -2.36
N ILE A 338 8.71 14.29 -2.04
CA ILE A 338 9.05 15.64 -2.44
C ILE A 338 10.42 15.60 -3.11
N PHE A 339 10.49 15.93 -4.40
CA PHE A 339 11.74 16.06 -5.14
C PHE A 339 12.07 17.54 -5.31
N LEU A 340 13.31 17.90 -4.94
CA LEU A 340 13.85 19.26 -5.07
C LEU A 340 15.04 19.24 -6.00
N GLU A 341 14.95 19.88 -7.15
CA GLU A 341 16.05 20.01 -8.13
C GLU A 341 16.79 21.33 -7.93
N PHE A 342 18.10 21.25 -7.78
CA PHE A 342 19.00 22.39 -7.67
C PHE A 342 19.86 22.55 -8.93
N GLU A 343 20.33 23.75 -9.20
CA GLU A 343 21.23 24.02 -10.32
C GLU A 343 22.61 23.41 -10.06
N GLU A 344 23.11 23.58 -8.82
CA GLU A 344 24.35 23.00 -8.32
C GLU A 344 24.14 22.37 -6.95
N PRO A 345 24.89 21.31 -6.58
CA PRO A 345 24.77 20.70 -5.28
C PRO A 345 25.41 21.61 -4.22
N PHE A 346 24.74 21.80 -3.09
CA PHE A 346 25.31 22.44 -1.91
C PHE A 346 25.80 21.43 -0.87
N TRP A 347 25.59 20.15 -1.12
CA TRP A 347 26.08 19.03 -0.31
C TRP A 347 27.40 18.49 -0.86
N GLY A 348 28.21 17.88 0.03
CA GLY A 348 29.47 17.26 -0.37
C GLY A 348 29.25 15.96 -1.16
N PRO A 349 30.23 15.55 -1.97
CA PRO A 349 30.15 14.34 -2.78
C PRO A 349 30.04 13.05 -1.94
N GLU A 350 30.48 13.11 -0.68
CA GLU A 350 30.38 12.00 0.28
C GLU A 350 28.99 11.88 0.93
N CYS A 351 28.12 12.89 0.80
CA CYS A 351 26.83 12.92 1.43
C CYS A 351 25.79 12.23 0.53
N ASN A 352 25.18 11.14 0.99
CA ASN A 352 24.11 10.46 0.27
C ASN A 352 22.71 10.82 0.80
N SER A 353 22.62 11.36 2.00
CA SER A 353 21.36 11.84 2.57
C SER A 353 21.57 12.87 3.67
N LEU A 354 20.59 13.74 3.85
CA LEU A 354 20.48 14.73 4.92
C LEU A 354 19.34 14.29 5.84
N GLN A 355 19.64 13.88 7.07
CA GLN A 355 18.68 13.41 8.04
C GLN A 355 18.47 14.45 9.13
N PHE A 356 17.22 14.76 9.48
CA PHE A 356 16.85 15.89 10.32
C PHE A 356 16.46 15.49 11.73
N VAL A 357 17.27 15.90 12.71
CA VAL A 357 17.03 15.66 14.13
C VAL A 357 16.63 16.97 14.82
N TRP A 358 15.41 17.04 15.33
CA TRP A 358 14.90 18.14 16.11
C TRP A 358 15.27 17.95 17.58
N GLU A 359 16.24 18.68 18.09
CA GLU A 359 16.73 18.52 19.46
C GLU A 359 15.65 18.85 20.53
N ASP A 360 14.69 19.69 20.20
CA ASP A 360 13.55 20.02 21.06
C ASP A 360 12.50 18.90 21.16
N GLU A 361 12.62 17.84 20.35
CA GLU A 361 11.77 16.65 20.40
C GLU A 361 12.28 15.55 21.33
N ALA A 362 13.42 15.72 22.04
CA ALA A 362 14.02 14.71 22.90
C ALA A 362 13.04 14.11 23.94
N GLU A 363 12.18 14.95 24.51
CA GLU A 363 11.17 14.52 25.47
C GLU A 363 9.76 14.30 24.87
N SER A 364 9.64 14.42 23.54
CA SER A 364 8.35 14.28 22.86
C SER A 364 7.84 12.83 22.95
N ARG A 365 6.54 12.69 23.22
CA ARG A 365 5.87 11.37 23.29
C ARG A 365 5.01 11.09 22.07
N THR A 366 4.83 12.06 21.22
CA THR A 366 4.02 11.96 20.00
C THR A 366 4.76 12.53 18.81
N LEU A 367 4.39 12.11 17.61
CA LEU A 367 4.92 12.59 16.32
C LEU A 367 3.83 13.31 15.51
N THR A 368 2.91 13.96 16.17
CA THR A 368 1.83 14.75 15.54
C THR A 368 2.12 16.22 15.68
N TYR A 369 1.89 16.96 14.60
CA TYR A 369 2.18 18.40 14.54
C TYR A 369 0.94 19.18 14.14
N PRO A 370 0.78 20.43 14.64
CA PRO A 370 -0.25 21.30 14.13
C PRO A 370 -0.02 21.60 12.63
N PRO A 371 -1.09 21.92 11.87
CA PRO A 371 -1.00 22.06 10.41
C PRO A 371 0.08 23.04 9.91
N GLU A 372 0.36 24.10 10.65
CA GLU A 372 1.39 25.08 10.32
C GLU A 372 2.83 24.55 10.49
N LEU A 373 3.02 23.46 11.23
CA LEU A 373 4.31 22.80 11.48
C LEU A 373 4.42 21.43 10.77
N TRP A 374 3.60 21.19 9.74
CA TRP A 374 3.57 19.94 8.99
C TRP A 374 4.96 19.46 8.52
N TYR A 375 5.82 20.41 8.17
CA TYR A 375 7.17 20.16 7.65
C TYR A 375 8.09 19.45 8.68
N ARG A 376 7.80 19.53 9.97
CA ARG A 376 8.55 18.81 11.01
C ARG A 376 8.42 17.28 10.86
N LYS A 377 7.43 16.83 10.10
CA LYS A 377 7.27 15.41 9.76
C LYS A 377 8.25 14.93 8.68
N ILE A 378 8.85 15.82 7.91
CA ILE A 378 9.89 15.47 6.95
C ILE A 378 11.10 14.93 7.73
N CYS A 379 11.44 13.64 7.51
CA CYS A 379 12.53 13.00 8.22
C CYS A 379 13.92 13.36 7.65
N GLY A 380 13.98 13.69 6.35
CA GLY A 380 15.23 14.01 5.67
C GLY A 380 15.06 14.04 4.17
N PHE A 381 16.18 14.19 3.48
CA PHE A 381 16.28 14.11 2.02
C PHE A 381 17.42 13.20 1.60
N ASP A 382 17.14 12.26 0.69
CA ASP A 382 18.14 11.44 0.03
C ASP A 382 18.66 12.12 -1.23
N VAL A 383 19.95 11.98 -1.51
CA VAL A 383 20.56 12.45 -2.74
C VAL A 383 20.34 11.42 -3.83
N LEU A 384 19.70 11.81 -4.94
CA LEU A 384 19.53 10.89 -6.06
C LEU A 384 20.84 10.71 -6.83
N TYR A 385 21.17 9.46 -7.10
CA TYR A 385 22.41 9.04 -7.73
C TYR A 385 22.14 8.11 -8.94
N PRO A 386 22.93 8.15 -10.01
CA PRO A 386 24.04 9.06 -10.28
C PRO A 386 23.60 10.44 -10.80
N PRO A 387 24.36 11.51 -10.52
CA PRO A 387 23.99 12.87 -10.93
C PRO A 387 23.93 13.06 -12.45
N GLU A 388 24.62 12.23 -13.22
CA GLU A 388 24.56 12.22 -14.70
C GLU A 388 23.16 11.82 -15.21
N ARG A 389 22.40 11.06 -14.41
CA ARG A 389 21.03 10.63 -14.70
C ARG A 389 20.01 11.61 -14.12
N TYR A 390 20.11 11.89 -12.85
CA TYR A 390 19.06 12.60 -12.11
C TYR A 390 19.31 14.10 -11.98
N GLY A 391 20.55 14.57 -12.22
CA GLY A 391 20.95 15.93 -11.88
C GLY A 391 21.19 16.07 -10.38
N HIS A 392 21.09 17.30 -9.87
CA HIS A 392 21.28 17.60 -8.46
C HIS A 392 19.91 17.61 -7.75
N VAL A 393 19.40 16.44 -7.42
CA VAL A 393 18.06 16.27 -6.87
C VAL A 393 18.10 15.64 -5.48
N LEU A 394 17.35 16.23 -4.57
CA LEU A 394 17.02 15.70 -3.26
C LEU A 394 15.62 15.10 -3.27
N SER A 395 15.48 13.92 -2.70
CA SER A 395 14.20 13.20 -2.55
C SER A 395 13.83 13.10 -1.07
N GLY A 396 12.78 13.78 -0.66
CA GLY A 396 12.26 13.74 0.71
C GLY A 396 10.99 12.92 0.83
N TRP A 397 10.70 12.50 2.04
CA TRP A 397 9.53 11.72 2.42
C TRP A 397 8.77 12.39 3.55
N ILE A 398 7.44 12.36 3.45
CA ILE A 398 6.53 12.84 4.48
C ILE A 398 5.34 11.90 4.59
N CYS A 399 4.86 11.65 5.81
CA CYS A 399 3.73 10.74 6.02
C CYS A 399 2.66 11.34 6.94
N GLY A 400 1.54 10.64 7.03
CA GLY A 400 0.45 10.92 7.96
C GLY A 400 -0.44 12.09 7.56
N GLU A 401 -1.08 12.70 8.55
CA GLU A 401 -1.95 13.87 8.35
C GLU A 401 -1.15 15.09 7.85
N GLU A 402 0.12 15.18 8.21
CA GLU A 402 1.04 16.22 7.76
C GLU A 402 1.28 16.14 6.24
N ALA A 403 1.30 14.94 5.66
CA ALA A 403 1.35 14.76 4.21
C ALA A 403 0.09 15.33 3.54
N LEU A 404 -1.11 15.10 4.13
CA LEU A 404 -2.36 15.68 3.63
C LEU A 404 -2.41 17.21 3.74
N VAL A 405 -1.70 17.79 4.71
CA VAL A 405 -1.53 19.26 4.79
C VAL A 405 -0.60 19.72 3.68
N MET A 406 0.54 19.06 3.47
CA MET A 406 1.50 19.36 2.40
C MET A 406 0.84 19.29 1.01
N GLU A 407 -0.01 18.30 0.76
CA GLU A 407 -0.73 18.17 -0.52
C GLU A 407 -1.60 19.41 -0.86
N LYS A 408 -2.10 20.13 0.15
CA LYS A 408 -2.94 21.33 -0.01
C LYS A 408 -2.13 22.61 -0.22
N CYS A 409 -0.83 22.58 0.09
CA CYS A 409 0.04 23.73 -0.14
C CYS A 409 0.36 23.85 -1.64
N ASP A 410 0.64 25.05 -2.10
CA ASP A 410 1.21 25.24 -3.45
C ASP A 410 2.70 24.88 -3.49
N ASP A 411 3.23 24.70 -4.68
CA ASP A 411 4.63 24.28 -4.89
C ASP A 411 5.62 25.33 -4.37
N GLU A 412 5.30 26.63 -4.49
CA GLU A 412 6.18 27.70 -4.02
C GLU A 412 6.28 27.70 -2.50
N ALA A 413 5.16 27.53 -1.79
CA ALA A 413 5.16 27.45 -0.32
C ALA A 413 5.96 26.23 0.18
N VAL A 414 5.79 25.07 -0.45
CA VAL A 414 6.56 23.87 -0.08
C VAL A 414 8.06 24.06 -0.39
N ALA A 415 8.40 24.63 -1.54
CA ALA A 415 9.79 24.91 -1.89
C ALA A 415 10.45 25.87 -0.91
N GLU A 416 9.75 26.94 -0.47
CA GLU A 416 10.23 27.89 0.53
C GLU A 416 10.50 27.20 1.87
N ILE A 417 9.51 26.47 2.38
CA ILE A 417 9.63 25.76 3.67
C ILE A 417 10.79 24.77 3.64
N CYS A 418 10.91 23.97 2.59
CA CYS A 418 12.02 23.03 2.45
C CYS A 418 13.38 23.73 2.35
N THR A 419 13.43 24.89 1.69
CA THR A 419 14.66 25.70 1.61
C THR A 419 15.08 26.22 2.98
N GLU A 420 14.14 26.75 3.76
CA GLU A 420 14.40 27.24 5.12
C GLU A 420 14.84 26.09 6.04
N MET A 421 14.23 24.91 5.93
CA MET A 421 14.67 23.72 6.66
C MET A 421 16.12 23.34 6.29
N LEU A 422 16.45 23.28 5.01
CA LEU A 422 17.78 22.98 4.54
C LEU A 422 18.81 23.98 5.06
N ARG A 423 18.49 25.29 5.03
CA ARG A 423 19.33 26.35 5.59
C ARG A 423 19.55 26.18 7.08
N GLN A 424 18.48 25.92 7.82
CA GLN A 424 18.55 25.72 9.28
C GLN A 424 19.40 24.53 9.66
N PHE A 425 19.14 23.35 9.07
CA PHE A 425 19.81 22.11 9.45
C PHE A 425 21.27 22.03 8.97
N THR A 426 21.59 22.61 7.83
CA THR A 426 22.97 22.68 7.35
C THR A 426 23.78 23.82 7.95
N GLY A 427 23.12 24.80 8.59
CA GLY A 427 23.77 26.03 9.04
C GLY A 427 24.23 26.94 7.89
N ASN A 428 23.78 26.69 6.66
CA ASN A 428 24.15 27.46 5.47
C ASN A 428 22.99 28.36 5.00
N PRO A 429 22.98 29.65 5.31
CA PRO A 429 21.92 30.56 4.93
C PRO A 429 21.86 30.86 3.41
N ASN A 430 22.89 30.49 2.67
CA ASN A 430 23.04 30.82 1.24
C ASN A 430 22.48 29.72 0.31
N ILE A 431 21.87 28.66 0.85
CA ILE A 431 21.22 27.64 0.01
C ILE A 431 20.13 28.30 -0.85
N PRO A 432 20.21 28.18 -2.19
CA PRO A 432 19.20 28.75 -3.07
C PRO A 432 17.89 27.97 -2.98
N LYS A 433 16.79 28.57 -3.42
CA LYS A 433 15.55 27.82 -3.67
C LYS A 433 15.80 26.77 -4.76
N PRO A 434 15.12 25.62 -4.68
CA PRO A 434 15.17 24.63 -5.74
C PRO A 434 14.65 25.25 -7.05
N ARG A 435 15.30 24.88 -8.14
CA ARG A 435 14.91 25.29 -9.50
C ARG A 435 13.54 24.71 -9.87
N ARG A 436 13.24 23.52 -9.38
CA ARG A 436 11.99 22.81 -9.59
C ARG A 436 11.64 21.98 -8.36
N ILE A 437 10.34 21.77 -8.19
CA ILE A 437 9.76 20.86 -7.22
C ILE A 437 8.83 19.89 -7.93
N LEU A 438 8.81 18.64 -7.48
CA LEU A 438 7.86 17.62 -7.89
C LEU A 438 7.36 16.92 -6.63
N ARG A 439 6.04 16.73 -6.51
CA ARG A 439 5.44 16.09 -5.33
C ARG A 439 4.40 15.06 -5.73
N SER A 440 4.24 14.05 -4.90
CA SER A 440 3.08 13.16 -4.98
C SER A 440 1.90 13.71 -4.17
N SER A 441 0.72 13.12 -4.36
CA SER A 441 -0.52 13.44 -3.63
C SER A 441 -1.41 12.20 -3.53
N TRP A 442 -0.92 11.19 -2.82
CA TRP A 442 -1.57 9.89 -2.72
C TRP A 442 -2.83 9.92 -1.85
N GLY A 443 -2.84 10.76 -0.80
CA GLY A 443 -3.94 10.80 0.15
C GLY A 443 -5.18 11.51 -0.37
N SER A 444 -5.02 12.66 -1.01
CA SER A 444 -6.13 13.47 -1.53
C SER A 444 -6.71 12.93 -2.83
N ASN A 445 -5.96 12.14 -3.59
CA ASN A 445 -6.44 11.56 -4.84
C ASN A 445 -7.60 10.58 -4.57
N PRO A 446 -8.81 10.83 -5.12
CA PRO A 446 -10.02 10.03 -4.83
C PRO A 446 -9.91 8.57 -5.28
N TYR A 447 -9.00 8.24 -6.20
CA TYR A 447 -8.80 6.89 -6.72
C TYR A 447 -7.82 6.07 -5.89
N PHE A 448 -7.08 6.69 -4.95
CA PHE A 448 -6.11 6.02 -4.08
C PHE A 448 -6.43 6.15 -2.59
N ARG A 449 -6.70 7.36 -2.10
CA ARG A 449 -7.07 7.59 -0.71
C ARG A 449 -6.04 7.06 0.30
N GLY A 450 -4.78 7.16 -0.04
CA GLY A 450 -3.65 6.68 0.74
C GLY A 450 -2.60 5.99 -0.12
N SER A 451 -1.47 5.65 0.48
CA SER A 451 -0.32 5.08 -0.22
C SER A 451 -0.32 3.55 -0.15
N TYR A 452 -0.26 2.97 1.04
CA TYR A 452 -0.27 1.52 1.25
C TYR A 452 -0.77 1.15 2.64
N SER A 453 -1.08 -0.16 2.80
CA SER A 453 -1.71 -0.68 4.01
C SER A 453 -0.70 -1.10 5.08
N TYR A 454 -1.14 -1.14 6.33
CA TYR A 454 -0.41 -1.69 7.46
C TYR A 454 -1.35 -2.35 8.46
N THR A 455 -0.79 -3.18 9.35
CA THR A 455 -1.56 -3.75 10.46
C THR A 455 -1.68 -2.73 11.58
N GLN A 456 -2.84 -2.10 11.68
CA GLN A 456 -3.14 -1.12 12.71
C GLN A 456 -3.37 -1.81 14.06
N VAL A 457 -3.15 -1.10 15.17
CA VAL A 457 -3.48 -1.58 16.53
C VAL A 457 -4.91 -2.12 16.56
N GLY A 458 -5.06 -3.36 17.03
CA GLY A 458 -6.33 -4.07 17.03
C GLY A 458 -6.64 -4.86 15.76
N SER A 459 -5.75 -4.87 14.76
CA SER A 459 -5.83 -5.73 13.58
C SER A 459 -4.72 -6.79 13.56
N SER A 460 -4.87 -7.74 12.66
CA SER A 460 -3.87 -8.80 12.42
C SER A 460 -3.97 -9.31 10.98
N GLY A 461 -3.06 -10.21 10.60
CA GLY A 461 -3.11 -10.90 9.31
C GLY A 461 -4.42 -11.67 9.06
N ALA A 462 -5.16 -12.04 10.11
CA ALA A 462 -6.50 -12.63 9.96
C ALA A 462 -7.50 -11.64 9.33
N ASP A 463 -7.36 -10.33 9.55
CA ASP A 463 -8.18 -9.32 8.89
C ASP A 463 -7.80 -9.17 7.42
N VAL A 464 -6.51 -9.30 7.08
CA VAL A 464 -6.04 -9.37 5.68
C VAL A 464 -6.68 -10.55 4.96
N GLU A 465 -6.73 -11.73 5.59
CA GLU A 465 -7.37 -12.92 5.02
C GLU A 465 -8.88 -12.74 4.85
N LYS A 466 -9.58 -12.10 5.82
CA LYS A 466 -11.00 -11.77 5.69
C LYS A 466 -11.26 -10.81 4.54
N LEU A 467 -10.38 -9.82 4.36
CA LEU A 467 -10.45 -8.90 3.21
C LEU A 467 -10.28 -9.66 1.89
N ALA A 468 -9.39 -10.64 1.83
CA ALA A 468 -9.09 -11.43 0.64
C ALA A 468 -10.15 -12.49 0.27
N LYS A 469 -11.10 -12.82 1.17
CA LYS A 469 -12.11 -13.85 0.91
C LYS A 469 -13.04 -13.45 -0.24
N PRO A 470 -13.29 -14.34 -1.23
CA PRO A 470 -14.27 -14.09 -2.29
C PRO A 470 -15.71 -14.08 -1.76
N LEU A 471 -16.61 -13.52 -2.54
CA LEU A 471 -18.04 -13.49 -2.27
C LEU A 471 -18.82 -14.19 -3.40
N PRO A 472 -19.99 -14.83 -3.10
CA PRO A 472 -20.52 -15.08 -1.76
C PRO A 472 -19.64 -16.06 -0.96
N TYR A 473 -19.74 -16.03 0.37
CA TYR A 473 -19.05 -17.01 1.21
C TYR A 473 -19.62 -18.41 0.97
N THR A 474 -18.77 -19.40 0.74
CA THR A 474 -19.16 -20.81 0.67
C THR A 474 -19.37 -21.38 2.06
N GLU A 475 -20.32 -22.31 2.23
CA GLU A 475 -20.68 -22.87 3.55
C GLU A 475 -19.52 -23.58 4.28
N SER A 476 -18.53 -24.09 3.54
CA SER A 476 -17.33 -24.71 4.15
C SER A 476 -16.48 -23.73 4.97
N SER A 477 -16.73 -22.43 4.88
CA SER A 477 -16.04 -21.43 5.69
C SER A 477 -16.63 -21.21 7.08
N LYS A 478 -17.77 -21.83 7.39
CA LYS A 478 -18.49 -21.68 8.68
C LYS A 478 -18.00 -22.65 9.76
N THR A 479 -17.32 -23.74 9.41
CA THR A 479 -16.98 -24.83 10.35
C THR A 479 -15.54 -24.81 10.87
N ALA A 480 -14.69 -23.85 10.49
CA ALA A 480 -13.29 -23.80 10.92
C ALA A 480 -13.05 -22.98 12.20
N HIS A 481 -14.05 -22.83 13.08
CA HIS A 481 -13.90 -22.24 14.40
C HIS A 481 -14.09 -23.32 15.50
N GLY A 482 -13.18 -24.29 15.53
CA GLY A 482 -13.13 -25.29 16.56
C GLY A 482 -11.76 -25.94 16.61
N SER A 483 -10.97 -25.55 17.60
CA SER A 483 -9.82 -26.28 18.15
C SER A 483 -8.72 -26.71 17.15
N SER A 484 -7.63 -26.00 17.11
CA SER A 484 -6.35 -26.54 16.68
C SER A 484 -5.31 -26.35 17.76
N THR A 485 -5.12 -27.42 18.51
CA THR A 485 -3.95 -27.66 19.33
C THR A 485 -2.71 -27.80 18.44
N MET A 486 -1.66 -27.07 18.78
CA MET A 486 -0.32 -27.22 18.21
C MET A 486 0.13 -28.67 18.27
N GLN A 487 0.37 -29.28 17.12
CA GLN A 487 1.43 -30.30 16.89
C GLN A 487 1.46 -30.68 15.42
N GLN A 488 2.68 -30.58 14.85
CA GLN A 488 3.16 -31.12 13.56
C GLN A 488 3.51 -30.09 12.49
N LEU A 489 4.64 -29.45 12.72
CA LEU A 489 5.52 -28.96 11.65
C LEU A 489 6.69 -29.96 11.53
N GLY A 490 6.64 -30.78 10.53
CA GLY A 490 7.71 -31.71 10.16
C GLY A 490 7.23 -32.72 9.13
N HIS A 491 7.61 -32.52 7.90
CA HIS A 491 7.43 -33.35 6.70
C HIS A 491 6.52 -32.76 5.61
N LEU A 492 7.09 -31.90 4.81
CA LEU A 492 6.55 -31.54 3.49
C LEU A 492 7.68 -31.53 2.44
N LEU A 493 8.21 -32.71 2.22
CA LEU A 493 8.91 -33.09 0.98
C LEU A 493 8.85 -34.62 0.90
N SER A 494 7.79 -35.17 0.34
CA SER A 494 7.74 -36.43 -0.41
C SER A 494 6.31 -36.94 -0.61
N SER A 495 5.89 -36.94 -1.87
CA SER A 495 5.06 -37.92 -2.55
C SER A 495 3.85 -38.57 -1.87
N LYS A 496 2.76 -38.57 -2.65
CA LYS A 496 1.54 -39.38 -2.66
C LYS A 496 0.34 -38.80 -1.95
N CYS A 497 -0.61 -38.33 -2.80
CA CYS A 497 -2.01 -38.13 -2.43
C CYS A 497 -2.64 -39.43 -1.93
N PRO A 498 -3.41 -39.42 -0.85
CA PRO A 498 -4.41 -40.42 -0.57
C PRO A 498 -5.63 -40.21 -1.48
N GLU A 499 -6.12 -41.26 -2.09
CA GLU A 499 -7.43 -41.32 -2.75
C GLU A 499 -8.52 -41.05 -1.70
N GLU A 500 -9.04 -39.81 -1.67
CA GLU A 500 -10.27 -39.50 -0.96
C GLU A 500 -11.46 -39.93 -1.83
N SER A 501 -12.27 -40.79 -1.24
CA SER A 501 -13.54 -41.27 -1.76
C SER A 501 -14.43 -40.12 -2.26
N LEU A 502 -14.89 -40.24 -3.50
CA LEU A 502 -15.88 -39.37 -4.16
C LEU A 502 -17.19 -39.35 -3.35
N ASP A 503 -17.33 -38.32 -2.52
CA ASP A 503 -18.58 -38.00 -1.87
C ASP A 503 -19.48 -37.26 -2.88
N LEU A 504 -20.45 -38.01 -3.45
CA LEU A 504 -21.42 -37.60 -4.47
C LEU A 504 -22.49 -36.61 -3.93
N ASN A 505 -22.25 -35.89 -2.85
CA ASN A 505 -23.16 -34.89 -2.34
C ASN A 505 -22.65 -33.46 -2.65
N ARG A 506 -22.53 -33.14 -3.95
CA ARG A 506 -22.30 -31.77 -4.43
C ARG A 506 -23.56 -30.93 -4.24
N GLY A 507 -23.83 -30.48 -3.01
CA GLY A 507 -24.70 -29.35 -2.80
C GLY A 507 -24.18 -28.17 -3.63
N SER A 508 -25.08 -27.56 -4.42
CA SER A 508 -24.80 -26.45 -5.34
C SER A 508 -23.98 -25.36 -4.66
N ARG A 509 -22.64 -25.40 -4.79
CA ARG A 509 -21.78 -24.29 -4.37
C ARG A 509 -22.05 -23.13 -5.28
N LYS A 510 -22.54 -22.02 -4.72
CA LYS A 510 -22.66 -20.78 -5.49
C LYS A 510 -21.28 -20.38 -6.03
N PRO A 511 -21.15 -20.05 -7.32
CA PRO A 511 -19.88 -19.63 -7.88
C PRO A 511 -19.40 -18.33 -7.23
N MET A 512 -18.08 -18.16 -7.10
CA MET A 512 -17.49 -16.90 -6.64
C MET A 512 -17.86 -15.81 -7.64
N GLN A 513 -18.35 -14.68 -7.15
CA GLN A 513 -18.79 -13.55 -7.98
C GLN A 513 -17.87 -12.34 -7.82
N VAL A 514 -17.49 -12.01 -6.59
CA VAL A 514 -16.60 -10.88 -6.28
C VAL A 514 -15.35 -11.42 -5.59
N LEU A 515 -14.21 -11.20 -6.20
CA LEU A 515 -12.90 -11.57 -5.68
C LEU A 515 -12.15 -10.29 -5.30
N PHE A 516 -11.21 -10.39 -4.36
CA PHE A 516 -10.46 -9.25 -3.85
C PHE A 516 -8.96 -9.50 -4.01
N SER A 517 -8.27 -8.56 -4.65
CA SER A 517 -6.85 -8.57 -4.90
C SER A 517 -6.26 -7.19 -4.59
N GLY A 518 -4.97 -7.07 -4.55
CA GLY A 518 -4.23 -5.87 -4.19
C GLY A 518 -3.29 -6.14 -3.00
N GLU A 519 -2.37 -5.23 -2.74
CA GLU A 519 -1.35 -5.38 -1.70
C GLU A 519 -1.98 -5.65 -0.31
N ALA A 520 -3.09 -4.97 0.02
CA ALA A 520 -3.78 -5.11 1.31
C ALA A 520 -4.43 -6.49 1.54
N THR A 521 -4.45 -7.36 0.51
CA THR A 521 -5.02 -8.70 0.57
C THR A 521 -3.99 -9.82 0.69
N HIS A 522 -2.69 -9.49 0.84
CA HIS A 522 -1.61 -10.46 0.98
C HIS A 522 -1.02 -10.44 2.40
N ARG A 523 -1.29 -11.46 3.20
CA ARG A 523 -0.97 -11.52 4.63
C ARG A 523 0.50 -11.27 4.98
N LYS A 524 1.45 -11.80 4.17
CA LYS A 524 2.89 -11.72 4.44
C LYS A 524 3.59 -10.57 3.74
N TYR A 525 3.01 -10.09 2.63
CA TYR A 525 3.64 -9.10 1.74
C TYR A 525 2.71 -7.92 1.45
N TYR A 526 1.82 -7.56 2.40
CA TYR A 526 1.06 -6.32 2.27
C TYR A 526 2.03 -5.13 2.13
N SER A 527 1.57 -4.01 1.61
CA SER A 527 2.38 -2.81 1.32
C SER A 527 3.40 -2.98 0.19
N THR A 528 3.44 -4.11 -0.51
CA THR A 528 4.47 -4.36 -1.53
C THR A 528 3.91 -4.65 -2.92
N THR A 529 4.70 -4.32 -3.94
CA THR A 529 4.36 -4.61 -5.34
C THR A 529 4.32 -6.11 -5.63
N HIS A 530 5.23 -6.89 -5.04
CA HIS A 530 5.21 -8.35 -5.19
C HIS A 530 4.03 -8.98 -4.46
N GLY A 531 3.60 -8.44 -3.31
CA GLY A 531 2.38 -8.87 -2.65
C GLY A 531 1.14 -8.61 -3.48
N ALA A 532 1.08 -7.45 -4.16
CA ALA A 532 0.02 -7.13 -5.10
C ALA A 532 -0.03 -8.13 -6.26
N LEU A 533 1.12 -8.42 -6.90
CA LEU A 533 1.20 -9.41 -7.99
C LEU A 533 0.79 -10.81 -7.52
N LEU A 534 1.31 -11.28 -6.39
CA LEU A 534 0.96 -12.59 -5.82
C LEU A 534 -0.53 -12.70 -5.48
N SER A 535 -1.15 -11.62 -5.02
CA SER A 535 -2.60 -11.59 -4.77
C SER A 535 -3.41 -11.73 -6.06
N GLY A 536 -2.97 -11.13 -7.16
CA GLY A 536 -3.58 -11.31 -8.49
C GLY A 536 -3.45 -12.76 -8.99
N GLN A 537 -2.28 -13.36 -8.85
CA GLN A 537 -2.04 -14.77 -9.19
C GLN A 537 -2.92 -15.71 -8.37
N ARG A 538 -3.14 -15.42 -7.08
CA ARG A 538 -4.05 -16.17 -6.21
C ARG A 538 -5.47 -16.16 -6.75
N GLU A 539 -6.01 -15.00 -7.14
CA GLU A 539 -7.38 -14.90 -7.64
C GLU A 539 -7.52 -15.56 -9.02
N ALA A 540 -6.51 -15.43 -9.88
CA ALA A 540 -6.47 -16.14 -11.16
C ALA A 540 -6.48 -17.67 -10.96
N ALA A 541 -5.68 -18.17 -10.01
CA ALA A 541 -5.65 -19.60 -9.68
C ALA A 541 -7.02 -20.10 -9.16
N ARG A 542 -7.72 -19.30 -8.34
CA ARG A 542 -9.08 -19.63 -7.87
C ARG A 542 -10.08 -19.78 -9.01
N LEU A 543 -10.03 -18.88 -10.00
CA LEU A 543 -10.91 -18.95 -11.17
C LEU A 543 -10.56 -20.14 -12.05
N ILE A 544 -9.28 -20.40 -12.32
CA ILE A 544 -8.83 -21.56 -13.09
C ILE A 544 -9.30 -22.86 -12.43
N GLU A 545 -9.15 -22.98 -11.12
CA GLU A 545 -9.59 -24.16 -10.37
C GLU A 545 -11.10 -24.35 -10.47
N MET A 546 -11.88 -23.26 -10.35
CA MET A 546 -13.33 -23.32 -10.45
C MET A 546 -13.82 -23.82 -11.82
N TYR A 547 -13.09 -23.50 -12.88
CA TYR A 547 -13.43 -23.90 -14.25
C TYR A 547 -12.63 -25.10 -14.77
N ARG A 548 -11.86 -25.76 -13.93
CA ARG A 548 -10.97 -26.88 -14.33
C ARG A 548 -11.67 -27.93 -15.16
N ASP A 549 -12.86 -28.36 -14.73
CA ASP A 549 -13.63 -29.42 -15.40
C ASP A 549 -14.06 -29.01 -16.81
N LEU A 550 -14.32 -27.72 -17.04
CA LEU A 550 -14.68 -27.19 -18.37
C LEU A 550 -13.48 -27.16 -19.32
N PHE A 551 -12.30 -26.86 -18.81
CA PHE A 551 -11.06 -26.87 -19.61
C PHE A 551 -10.61 -28.30 -19.95
N GLN A 552 -10.88 -29.29 -19.10
CA GLN A 552 -10.52 -30.68 -19.35
C GLN A 552 -11.44 -31.40 -20.36
N GLN A 553 -12.70 -30.95 -20.51
CA GLN A 553 -13.63 -31.52 -21.48
C GLN A 553 -13.42 -30.98 -22.91
N GLY A 554 -12.57 -29.98 -23.10
CA GLY A 554 -12.27 -29.36 -24.39
C GLY A 554 -10.99 -29.86 -25.06
N THR A 555 -10.26 -30.80 -24.45
CA THR A 555 -9.08 -31.46 -25.01
C THR A 555 -9.42 -32.87 -25.50
#